data_6b5ca2d65bf763af9958c8e80ad11534
#
_entry.id   6b5ca2d65bf763af9958c8e80ad11534
#
_cell.length_a   1.000
_cell.length_b   1.000
_cell.length_c   1.000
_cell.angle_alpha   90.00
_cell.angle_beta   90.00
_cell.angle_gamma   90.00
#
_symmetry.space_group_name_H-M   'P 1'
#
loop_
_entity.id
_entity.type
_entity.pdbx_description
1 polymer ?
#
loop_
_entity_poly.entity_id
_entity_poly.type
_entity_poly.pdbx_seq_one_letter_code
_entity_poly.pdbx_strand_id
1 'polypeptide(L)'
;MKVDLNKEILTLDDKPFMTGEVKNVPKLDENGKPMMDDAGNQITVPEQVKMTVRWCLVLAYANIVQKQGVNLTEKVARGAMAMRLYKAKDFIDFKAEEIVKTKELLGEVITSPVVLMRLVEILDPSSVPTDPQTAVPEA
;
A
#
# COMPACT_ATOMS: atom_id res chain seq x y z
N MET A 1 17.32 -1.13 1.92
CA MET A 1 16.55 0.13 1.85
C MET A 1 15.37 0.09 2.82
N LYS A 2 15.27 1.09 3.64
CA LYS A 2 14.20 1.18 4.64
C LYS A 2 12.98 1.90 4.05
N VAL A 3 11.83 1.25 4.12
CA VAL A 3 10.58 1.76 3.51
C VAL A 3 9.56 2.02 4.60
N ASP A 4 8.97 3.23 4.59
CA ASP A 4 7.89 3.60 5.51
C ASP A 4 6.57 3.00 5.01
N LEU A 5 6.07 2.03 5.76
CA LEU A 5 4.84 1.30 5.41
C LEU A 5 3.56 2.10 5.70
N ASN A 6 3.64 3.11 6.54
CA ASN A 6 2.48 3.90 6.95
C ASN A 6 2.25 5.12 6.05
N LYS A 7 3.14 5.37 5.10
CA LYS A 7 3.01 6.49 4.19
C LYS A 7 1.77 6.33 3.31
N GLU A 8 0.96 7.39 3.24
CA GLU A 8 -0.24 7.41 2.42
C GLU A 8 0.12 7.61 0.95
N ILE A 9 -0.63 6.93 0.07
CA ILE A 9 -0.51 7.12 -1.37
C ILE A 9 -1.41 8.30 -1.76
N LEU A 10 -0.81 9.27 -2.44
CA LEU A 10 -1.49 10.53 -2.77
C LEU A 10 -1.94 10.58 -4.23
N THR A 11 -3.10 11.22 -4.44
CA THR A 11 -3.61 11.52 -5.78
C THR A 11 -2.76 12.61 -6.45
N LEU A 12 -3.13 12.98 -7.68
CA LEU A 12 -2.43 14.04 -8.41
C LEU A 12 -2.52 15.40 -7.70
N ASP A 13 -3.59 15.64 -6.96
CA ASP A 13 -3.81 16.87 -6.20
C ASP A 13 -3.41 16.71 -4.71
N ASP A 14 -2.54 15.75 -4.42
CA ASP A 14 -1.96 15.49 -3.09
C ASP A 14 -2.97 15.18 -1.98
N LYS A 15 -4.09 14.57 -2.36
CA LYS A 15 -5.07 14.04 -1.41
C LYS A 15 -4.90 12.53 -1.27
N PRO A 16 -5.23 11.95 -0.10
CA PRO A 16 -5.12 10.50 0.06
C PRO A 16 -6.01 9.73 -0.92
N PHE A 17 -5.46 8.71 -1.56
CA PHE A 17 -6.27 7.70 -2.24
C PHE A 17 -7.03 6.87 -1.22
N MET A 18 -8.27 6.51 -1.57
CA MET A 18 -9.07 5.57 -0.78
C MET A 18 -9.04 4.19 -1.41
N THR A 19 -9.02 3.16 -0.58
CA THR A 19 -8.95 1.77 -1.06
C THR A 19 -10.27 1.24 -1.60
N GLY A 20 -11.39 1.91 -1.29
CA GLY A 20 -12.73 1.40 -1.53
C GLY A 20 -13.26 0.54 -0.39
N GLU A 21 -12.42 0.16 0.56
CA GLU A 21 -12.84 -0.56 1.75
C GLU A 21 -13.39 0.39 2.80
N VAL A 22 -14.31 -0.11 3.62
CA VAL A 22 -14.90 0.63 4.73
C VAL A 22 -14.70 -0.20 5.99
N LYS A 23 -14.21 0.44 7.04
CA LYS A 23 -14.13 -0.18 8.36
C LYS A 23 -15.00 0.58 9.35
N ASN A 24 -15.54 -0.12 10.33
CA ASN A 24 -16.26 0.51 11.41
C ASN A 24 -15.27 0.94 12.48
N VAL A 25 -15.29 2.23 12.81
CA VAL A 25 -14.46 2.80 13.87
C VAL A 25 -15.32 3.34 14.99
N PRO A 26 -14.82 3.37 16.24
CA PRO A 26 -15.58 3.93 17.35
C PRO A 26 -15.96 5.38 17.10
N LYS A 27 -17.21 5.73 17.33
CA LYS A 27 -17.64 7.12 17.37
C LYS A 27 -17.13 7.73 18.66
N LEU A 28 -16.42 8.85 18.56
CA LEU A 28 -15.82 9.52 19.71
C LEU A 28 -16.69 10.69 20.17
N ASP A 29 -16.72 10.92 21.49
CA ASP A 29 -17.35 12.10 22.07
C ASP A 29 -16.42 13.32 22.00
N GLU A 30 -16.84 14.46 22.56
CA GLU A 30 -16.08 15.70 22.57
C GLU A 30 -14.69 15.57 23.24
N ASN A 31 -14.55 14.59 24.16
CA ASN A 31 -13.31 14.35 24.89
C ASN A 31 -12.46 13.25 24.25
N GLY A 32 -12.84 12.75 23.08
CA GLY A 32 -12.13 11.69 22.37
C GLY A 32 -12.36 10.30 22.94
N LYS A 33 -13.38 10.11 23.77
CA LYS A 33 -13.72 8.80 24.33
C LYS A 33 -14.78 8.11 23.47
N PRO A 34 -14.72 6.75 23.36
CA PRO A 34 -15.74 6.01 22.64
C PRO A 34 -17.13 6.22 23.20
N MET A 35 -18.10 6.47 22.34
CA MET A 35 -19.50 6.60 22.72
C MET A 35 -20.15 5.22 22.81
N MET A 36 -21.05 5.06 23.81
CA MET A 36 -21.81 3.83 24.02
C MET A 36 -23.29 4.09 23.79
N ASP A 37 -24.03 3.07 23.34
CA ASP A 37 -25.48 3.12 23.27
C ASP A 37 -26.10 2.76 24.63
N ASP A 38 -27.44 2.78 24.72
CA ASP A 38 -28.17 2.50 25.97
C ASP A 38 -27.98 1.05 26.43
N ALA A 39 -27.63 0.14 25.53
CA ALA A 39 -27.37 -1.27 25.87
C ALA A 39 -25.93 -1.53 26.28
N GLY A 40 -25.07 -0.51 26.32
CA GLY A 40 -23.65 -0.63 26.65
C GLY A 40 -22.76 -1.06 25.51
N ASN A 41 -23.28 -1.11 24.29
CA ASN A 41 -22.51 -1.42 23.11
C ASN A 41 -21.85 -0.16 22.54
N GLN A 42 -20.63 -0.32 22.05
CA GLN A 42 -19.90 0.78 21.43
C GLN A 42 -20.57 1.21 20.12
N ILE A 43 -20.82 2.51 19.98
CA ILE A 43 -21.34 3.08 18.74
C ILE A 43 -20.19 3.18 17.74
N THR A 44 -20.38 2.66 16.53
CA THR A 44 -19.40 2.74 15.45
C THR A 44 -19.94 3.52 14.26
N VAL A 45 -19.03 4.14 13.51
CA VAL A 45 -19.33 4.82 12.26
C VAL A 45 -18.45 4.25 11.16
N PRO A 46 -18.96 4.19 9.91
CA PRO A 46 -18.14 3.76 8.79
C PRO A 46 -17.09 4.82 8.46
N GLU A 47 -15.87 4.37 8.22
CA GLU A 47 -14.77 5.21 7.77
C GLU A 47 -14.09 4.57 6.57
N GLN A 48 -13.84 5.36 5.54
CA GLN A 48 -13.11 4.89 4.37
C GLN A 48 -11.65 4.64 4.72
N VAL A 49 -11.12 3.52 4.25
CA VAL A 49 -9.73 3.14 4.49
C VAL A 49 -8.83 3.85 3.49
N LYS A 50 -7.87 4.62 4.00
CA LYS A 50 -6.86 5.28 3.18
C LYS A 50 -5.87 4.26 2.63
N MET A 51 -5.45 4.48 1.40
CA MET A 51 -4.44 3.63 0.76
C MET A 51 -3.06 4.00 1.28
N THR A 52 -2.36 3.03 1.86
CA THR A 52 -0.99 3.18 2.36
C THR A 52 -0.03 2.31 1.56
N VAL A 53 1.26 2.56 1.72
CA VAL A 53 2.29 1.69 1.14
C VAL A 53 2.08 0.25 1.60
N ARG A 54 1.83 0.01 2.88
CA ARG A 54 1.55 -1.32 3.43
C ARG A 54 0.41 -2.00 2.70
N TRP A 55 -0.72 -1.30 2.55
CA TRP A 55 -1.89 -1.85 1.88
C TRP A 55 -1.57 -2.31 0.46
N CYS A 56 -0.86 -1.49 -0.30
CA CYS A 56 -0.47 -1.81 -1.67
C CYS A 56 0.49 -3.01 -1.74
N LEU A 57 1.49 -3.04 -0.87
CA LEU A 57 2.48 -4.12 -0.87
C LEU A 57 1.88 -5.44 -0.41
N VAL A 58 1.03 -5.43 0.61
CA VAL A 58 0.31 -6.64 1.04
C VAL A 58 -0.58 -7.15 -0.09
N LEU A 59 -1.30 -6.25 -0.76
CA LEU A 59 -2.13 -6.61 -1.90
C LEU A 59 -1.31 -7.30 -3.00
N ALA A 60 -0.15 -6.75 -3.33
CA ALA A 60 0.72 -7.29 -4.38
C ALA A 60 1.22 -8.70 -4.07
N TYR A 61 1.62 -8.94 -2.82
CA TYR A 61 2.14 -10.26 -2.41
C TYR A 61 1.05 -11.27 -2.06
N ALA A 62 -0.10 -10.82 -1.56
CA ALA A 62 -1.20 -11.70 -1.18
C ALA A 62 -2.04 -12.16 -2.37
N ASN A 63 -2.01 -11.44 -3.48
CA ASN A 63 -2.80 -11.76 -4.66
C ASN A 63 -1.90 -12.21 -5.80
N ILE A 64 -2.19 -13.39 -6.31
CA ILE A 64 -1.52 -13.92 -7.49
C ILE A 64 -2.45 -13.70 -8.67
N VAL A 65 -2.06 -12.81 -9.58
CA VAL A 65 -2.65 -12.77 -10.90
C VAL A 65 -2.28 -14.09 -11.57
N GLN A 66 -3.27 -14.78 -12.10
CA GLN A 66 -3.04 -16.09 -12.73
C GLN A 66 -2.01 -15.97 -13.86
N LYS A 67 -0.76 -16.20 -13.48
CA LYS A 67 0.30 -16.47 -14.44
C LYS A 67 0.57 -17.94 -14.44
N GLN A 68 0.57 -18.50 -15.61
CA GLN A 68 1.01 -19.87 -15.84
C GLN A 68 2.44 -20.02 -15.35
N GLY A 69 2.70 -21.00 -14.47
CA GLY A 69 4.06 -21.32 -14.02
C GLY A 69 4.43 -20.81 -12.63
N VAL A 70 3.51 -20.20 -11.87
CA VAL A 70 3.79 -19.91 -10.45
C VAL A 70 3.65 -21.19 -9.64
N ASN A 71 4.76 -21.68 -9.11
CA ASN A 71 4.79 -22.94 -8.35
C ASN A 71 4.46 -22.70 -6.86
N LEU A 72 4.33 -23.79 -6.12
CA LEU A 72 4.01 -23.76 -4.70
C LEU A 72 5.06 -22.99 -3.90
N THR A 73 6.34 -23.19 -4.19
CA THR A 73 7.44 -22.51 -3.49
C THR A 73 7.33 -21.00 -3.62
N GLU A 74 7.04 -20.50 -4.83
CA GLU A 74 6.84 -19.07 -5.08
C GLU A 74 5.59 -18.54 -4.38
N LYS A 75 4.50 -19.29 -4.39
CA LYS A 75 3.27 -18.91 -3.69
C LYS A 75 3.49 -18.78 -2.19
N VAL A 76 4.19 -19.74 -1.60
CA VAL A 76 4.51 -19.71 -0.17
C VAL A 76 5.43 -18.54 0.16
N ALA A 77 6.44 -18.28 -0.68
CA ALA A 77 7.34 -17.15 -0.48
C ALA A 77 6.60 -15.81 -0.52
N ARG A 78 5.67 -15.64 -1.46
CA ARG A 78 4.84 -14.44 -1.54
C ARG A 78 3.93 -14.29 -0.32
N GLY A 79 3.30 -15.38 0.12
CA GLY A 79 2.48 -15.37 1.33
C GLY A 79 3.28 -15.01 2.58
N ALA A 80 4.50 -15.53 2.72
CA ALA A 80 5.39 -15.20 3.82
C ALA A 80 5.77 -13.72 3.82
N MET A 81 6.04 -13.14 2.65
CA MET A 81 6.32 -11.71 2.55
C MET A 81 5.10 -10.87 2.88
N ALA A 82 3.91 -11.27 2.45
CA ALA A 82 2.67 -10.58 2.79
C ALA A 82 2.46 -10.54 4.30
N MET A 83 2.70 -11.65 4.98
CA MET A 83 2.61 -11.72 6.45
C MET A 83 3.64 -10.82 7.13
N ARG A 84 4.87 -10.82 6.63
CA ARG A 84 5.94 -9.96 7.14
C ARG A 84 5.56 -8.47 7.02
N LEU A 85 5.02 -8.07 5.87
CA LEU A 85 4.57 -6.71 5.61
C LEU A 85 3.39 -6.33 6.51
N TYR A 86 2.44 -7.22 6.69
CA TYR A 86 1.27 -6.98 7.52
C TYR A 86 1.65 -6.79 9.00
N LYS A 87 2.60 -7.58 9.50
CA LYS A 87 3.03 -7.57 10.89
C LYS A 87 4.11 -6.55 11.23
N ALA A 88 4.83 -6.04 10.24
CA ALA A 88 5.85 -5.02 10.46
C ALA A 88 5.22 -3.76 11.06
N LYS A 89 5.92 -3.11 12.00
CA LYS A 89 5.38 -1.90 12.66
C LYS A 89 5.31 -0.73 11.69
N ASP A 90 6.37 0.04 11.58
CA ASP A 90 6.35 1.27 10.77
C ASP A 90 7.18 1.15 9.51
N PHE A 91 8.24 0.36 9.55
CA PHE A 91 9.20 0.26 8.47
C PHE A 91 9.50 -1.19 8.15
N ILE A 92 9.89 -1.43 6.90
CA ILE A 92 10.49 -2.68 6.47
C ILE A 92 11.81 -2.37 5.77
N ASP A 93 12.79 -3.22 5.94
CA ASP A 93 14.07 -3.12 5.23
C ASP A 93 14.10 -4.09 4.06
N PHE A 94 14.12 -3.55 2.85
CA PHE A 94 14.18 -4.33 1.62
C PHE A 94 15.59 -4.44 1.10
N LYS A 95 15.96 -5.64 0.68
CA LYS A 95 17.15 -5.87 -0.14
C LYS A 95 16.89 -5.41 -1.57
N ALA A 96 17.97 -5.16 -2.33
CA ALA A 96 17.84 -4.69 -3.71
C ALA A 96 16.99 -5.62 -4.58
N GLU A 97 17.21 -6.92 -4.49
CA GLU A 97 16.44 -7.90 -5.23
C GLU A 97 14.97 -7.97 -4.79
N GLU A 98 14.69 -7.69 -3.53
CA GLU A 98 13.32 -7.61 -3.02
C GLU A 98 12.57 -6.40 -3.59
N ILE A 99 13.27 -5.28 -3.79
CA ILE A 99 12.69 -4.09 -4.42
C ILE A 99 12.33 -4.36 -5.87
N VAL A 100 13.20 -5.02 -6.61
CA VAL A 100 12.94 -5.40 -8.01
C VAL A 100 11.71 -6.30 -8.10
N LYS A 101 11.64 -7.32 -7.25
CA LYS A 101 10.49 -8.23 -7.19
C LYS A 101 9.20 -7.50 -6.81
N THR A 102 9.26 -6.61 -5.83
CA THR A 102 8.11 -5.83 -5.38
C THR A 102 7.57 -4.94 -6.48
N LYS A 103 8.42 -4.23 -7.22
CA LYS A 103 8.00 -3.41 -8.35
C LYS A 103 7.30 -4.25 -9.43
N GLU A 104 7.85 -5.41 -9.73
CA GLU A 104 7.26 -6.32 -10.71
C GLU A 104 5.85 -6.77 -10.29
N LEU A 105 5.68 -7.19 -9.04
CA LEU A 105 4.39 -7.62 -8.52
C LEU A 105 3.37 -6.48 -8.44
N LEU A 106 3.79 -5.29 -8.06
CA LEU A 106 2.93 -4.11 -8.07
C LEU A 106 2.41 -3.82 -9.47
N GLY A 107 3.27 -3.91 -10.49
CA GLY A 107 2.87 -3.71 -11.88
C GLY A 107 1.84 -4.73 -12.37
N GLU A 108 1.83 -5.93 -11.81
CA GLU A 108 0.86 -6.96 -12.15
C GLU A 108 -0.51 -6.74 -11.49
N VAL A 109 -0.53 -6.19 -10.28
CA VAL A 109 -1.74 -6.11 -9.45
C VAL A 109 -2.41 -4.74 -9.50
N ILE A 110 -1.62 -3.68 -9.55
CA ILE A 110 -2.14 -2.32 -9.52
C ILE A 110 -2.24 -1.77 -10.95
N THR A 111 -3.43 -1.33 -11.31
CA THR A 111 -3.72 -0.83 -12.66
C THR A 111 -3.59 0.68 -12.79
N SER A 112 -3.66 1.44 -11.69
CA SER A 112 -3.57 2.90 -11.72
C SER A 112 -2.13 3.35 -11.94
N PRO A 113 -1.84 4.08 -13.05
CA PRO A 113 -0.50 4.62 -13.28
C PRO A 113 -0.05 5.60 -12.19
N VAL A 114 -0.96 6.37 -11.63
CA VAL A 114 -0.63 7.35 -10.59
C VAL A 114 -0.22 6.65 -9.30
N VAL A 115 -0.96 5.62 -8.89
CA VAL A 115 -0.61 4.82 -7.71
C VAL A 115 0.74 4.15 -7.90
N LEU A 116 0.99 3.55 -9.07
CA LEU A 116 2.27 2.92 -9.39
C LEU A 116 3.41 3.92 -9.35
N MET A 117 3.23 5.10 -9.92
CA MET A 117 4.26 6.15 -9.90
C MET A 117 4.61 6.54 -8.45
N ARG A 118 3.59 6.75 -7.61
CA ARG A 118 3.81 7.10 -6.20
C ARG A 118 4.56 6.01 -5.44
N LEU A 119 4.22 4.75 -5.68
CA LEU A 119 4.91 3.61 -5.05
C LEU A 119 6.36 3.50 -5.52
N VAL A 120 6.62 3.67 -6.81
CA VAL A 120 7.98 3.61 -7.35
C VAL A 120 8.83 4.77 -6.85
N GLU A 121 8.27 5.97 -6.68
CA GLU A 121 8.96 7.08 -6.02
C GLU A 121 9.50 6.71 -4.63
N ILE A 122 8.75 5.88 -3.91
CA ILE A 122 9.12 5.44 -2.56
C ILE A 122 10.15 4.32 -2.61
N LEU A 123 9.94 3.35 -3.50
CA LEU A 123 10.78 2.14 -3.58
C LEU A 123 12.06 2.33 -4.37
N ASP A 124 12.01 3.12 -5.41
CA ASP A 124 13.12 3.35 -6.33
C ASP A 124 13.01 4.75 -6.96
N PRO A 125 13.34 5.80 -6.21
CA PRO A 125 13.18 7.19 -6.69
C PRO A 125 13.92 7.48 -7.98
N SER A 126 15.03 6.78 -8.26
CA SER A 126 15.84 7.02 -9.45
C SER A 126 15.17 6.59 -10.74
N SER A 127 14.15 5.73 -10.69
CA SER A 127 13.47 5.25 -11.88
C SER A 127 12.25 6.08 -12.27
N VAL A 128 11.92 7.13 -11.50
CA VAL A 128 10.81 8.03 -11.80
C VAL A 128 11.34 9.33 -12.39
N PRO A 129 10.79 9.80 -13.53
CA PRO A 129 11.14 11.11 -14.05
C PRO A 129 10.75 12.21 -13.06
N THR A 130 11.70 13.10 -12.72
CA THR A 130 11.47 14.17 -11.75
C THR A 130 10.65 15.32 -12.31
N ASP A 131 10.75 15.60 -13.60
CA ASP A 131 10.00 16.64 -14.28
C ASP A 131 9.89 16.27 -15.76
N PRO A 132 8.66 16.23 -16.33
CA PRO A 132 8.49 15.96 -17.76
C PRO A 132 9.22 16.94 -18.68
N GLN A 133 9.47 18.17 -18.21
CA GLN A 133 10.20 19.18 -18.97
C GLN A 133 11.70 19.01 -18.90
N THR A 134 12.21 18.35 -17.88
CA THR A 134 13.62 18.03 -17.73
C THR A 134 13.95 16.60 -18.14
N ALA A 135 12.94 15.79 -18.41
CA ALA A 135 13.15 14.53 -19.11
C ALA A 135 13.78 14.88 -20.45
N VAL A 136 15.06 14.59 -20.59
CA VAL A 136 15.83 14.95 -21.77
C VAL A 136 15.12 14.43 -23.00
N PRO A 137 14.60 15.30 -23.86
CA PRO A 137 14.07 14.83 -25.12
C PRO A 137 15.24 14.20 -25.88
N GLU A 138 15.03 13.00 -26.26
CA GLU A 138 15.99 12.39 -27.16
C GLU A 138 16.10 13.23 -28.42
N ALA A 139 17.25 13.73 -28.58
CA ALA A 139 17.55 14.50 -29.79
C ALA A 139 17.48 13.61 -31.03
#